data_387e6bc45713837c7c520314f8011a4f
#
_entry.id   387e6bc45713837c7c520314f8011a4f
#
_cell.length_a   1.000
_cell.length_b   1.000
_cell.length_c   1.000
_cell.angle_alpha   90.00
_cell.angle_beta   90.00
_cell.angle_gamma   90.00
#
_symmetry.space_group_name_H-M   'P 1'
#
loop_
_entity.id
_entity.type
_entity.pdbx_description
1 polymer ?
#
loop_
_entity_poly.entity_id
_entity_poly.type
_entity_poly.pdbx_seq_one_letter_code
_entity_poly.pdbx_strand_id
1 'polypeptide(L)'
;MINKRKAIIYIGFGELYVVMALLSIKTLRKIDKETKVYLITNINFDPINIEYWNKDRDKILYFPDESNNNREYKTSLNKYIDEEKVVFFDCDTLILSKFDIAWSYLDYFDIALKMNPVKQKKIGKGDVSILNNKYLIRDIPHFNSGVIFFKKSDLIDEFFKLWNQFYKKNNIKYDQVGLMESLFLSKLRILPLTEEWNFFPDINFFKGKVKKPIILHYTNRISYVIENELLKIARLTKLDLCEIKNKINKKRSERKLKIGRLEWFKLRLIWKFLYKTEQKRLNLS
;
A
#
# COMPACT_ATOMS: atom_id res chain seq x y z
N MET A 1 27.10 -9.22 4.75
CA MET A 1 26.83 -8.01 5.58
C MET A 1 25.92 -6.97 4.94
N ILE A 2 25.23 -7.26 3.81
CA ILE A 2 24.52 -6.24 2.99
C ILE A 2 23.05 -6.03 3.40
N ASN A 3 22.43 -6.96 4.14
CA ASN A 3 20.96 -6.90 4.37
C ASN A 3 20.50 -6.22 5.67
N LYS A 4 21.39 -5.79 6.55
CA LYS A 4 20.99 -5.15 7.82
C LYS A 4 20.40 -3.75 7.70
N ARG A 5 20.39 -3.16 6.48
CA ARG A 5 20.02 -1.76 6.26
C ARG A 5 18.70 -1.55 5.52
N LYS A 6 17.99 -2.63 5.17
CA LYS A 6 16.75 -2.56 4.38
C LYS A 6 15.59 -3.21 5.12
N ALA A 7 14.42 -2.58 5.06
CA ALA A 7 13.20 -3.15 5.59
C ALA A 7 11.97 -2.85 4.73
N ILE A 8 10.99 -3.71 4.86
CA ILE A 8 9.67 -3.58 4.25
C ILE A 8 8.64 -3.50 5.37
N ILE A 9 7.71 -2.58 5.27
CA ILE A 9 6.69 -2.37 6.29
C ILE A 9 5.29 -2.42 5.69
N TYR A 10 4.39 -3.10 6.41
CA TYR A 10 2.95 -3.17 6.15
C TYR A 10 2.18 -2.70 7.37
N ILE A 11 0.97 -2.18 7.15
CA ILE A 11 0.00 -1.87 8.21
C ILE A 11 -1.30 -2.60 7.91
N GLY A 12 -1.70 -3.53 8.80
CA GLY A 12 -2.92 -4.32 8.65
C GLY A 12 -3.77 -4.25 9.92
N PHE A 13 -4.72 -3.31 10.01
CA PHE A 13 -5.65 -3.21 11.14
C PHE A 13 -6.97 -3.88 10.80
N GLY A 14 -7.38 -4.83 11.64
CA GLY A 14 -8.49 -5.73 11.39
C GLY A 14 -8.09 -6.94 10.54
N GLU A 15 -8.76 -8.06 10.76
CA GLU A 15 -8.38 -9.37 10.24
C GLU A 15 -8.24 -9.42 8.72
N LEU A 16 -9.19 -8.80 7.99
CA LEU A 16 -9.12 -8.74 6.52
C LEU A 16 -7.82 -8.07 6.04
N TYR A 17 -7.39 -6.99 6.69
CA TYR A 17 -6.19 -6.27 6.27
C TYR A 17 -4.90 -7.00 6.65
N VAL A 18 -4.93 -7.77 7.74
CA VAL A 18 -3.84 -8.69 8.10
C VAL A 18 -3.66 -9.75 7.04
N VAL A 19 -4.73 -10.45 6.63
CA VAL A 19 -4.61 -11.49 5.58
C VAL A 19 -4.25 -10.90 4.22
N MET A 20 -4.67 -9.67 3.93
CA MET A 20 -4.25 -8.96 2.71
C MET A 20 -2.74 -8.65 2.76
N ALA A 21 -2.22 -8.16 3.88
CA ALA A 21 -0.78 -7.93 4.06
C ALA A 21 0.01 -9.24 3.92
N LEU A 22 -0.45 -10.32 4.54
CA LEU A 22 0.18 -11.64 4.42
C LEU A 22 0.15 -12.16 2.97
N LEU A 23 -0.90 -11.91 2.20
CA LEU A 23 -0.92 -12.23 0.77
C LEU A 23 0.10 -11.40 -0.01
N SER A 24 0.22 -10.11 0.28
CA SER A 24 1.25 -9.26 -0.32
C SER A 24 2.66 -9.78 0.01
N ILE A 25 2.92 -10.13 1.27
CA ILE A 25 4.18 -10.74 1.73
C ILE A 25 4.44 -12.07 1.01
N LYS A 26 3.42 -12.92 0.79
CA LYS A 26 3.55 -14.16 0.00
C LYS A 26 4.08 -13.87 -1.40
N THR A 27 3.56 -12.85 -2.08
CA THR A 27 4.04 -12.48 -3.41
C THR A 27 5.44 -11.87 -3.37
N LEU A 28 5.73 -11.05 -2.37
CA LEU A 28 7.05 -10.48 -2.10
C LEU A 28 8.11 -11.58 -1.96
N ARG A 29 7.86 -12.61 -1.15
CA ARG A 29 8.83 -13.67 -0.86
C ARG A 29 9.22 -14.54 -2.05
N LYS A 30 8.44 -14.52 -3.12
CA LYS A 30 8.83 -15.13 -4.40
C LYS A 30 9.94 -14.37 -5.10
N ILE A 31 10.12 -13.11 -4.78
CA ILE A 31 11.03 -12.16 -5.43
C ILE A 31 12.18 -11.78 -4.52
N ASP A 32 11.85 -11.43 -3.29
CA ASP A 32 12.78 -11.02 -2.24
C ASP A 32 12.59 -11.92 -1.00
N LYS A 33 13.52 -12.86 -0.82
CA LYS A 33 13.48 -13.81 0.29
C LYS A 33 14.11 -13.28 1.56
N GLU A 34 14.96 -12.24 1.47
CA GLU A 34 15.91 -11.87 2.52
C GLU A 34 15.57 -10.57 3.25
N THR A 35 14.93 -9.62 2.59
CA THR A 35 14.62 -8.33 3.24
C THR A 35 13.65 -8.53 4.39
N LYS A 36 13.99 -7.93 5.54
CA LYS A 36 13.18 -7.97 6.76
C LYS A 36 11.83 -7.31 6.55
N VAL A 37 10.77 -7.94 7.05
CA VAL A 37 9.41 -7.43 6.99
C VAL A 37 8.91 -7.05 8.39
N TYR A 38 8.26 -5.91 8.49
CA TYR A 38 7.49 -5.48 9.65
C TYR A 38 6.00 -5.46 9.29
N LEU A 39 5.17 -6.04 10.14
CA LEU A 39 3.71 -5.93 10.05
C LEU A 39 3.19 -5.25 11.31
N ILE A 40 2.73 -4.00 11.15
CA ILE A 40 2.03 -3.26 12.22
C ILE A 40 0.57 -3.69 12.18
N THR A 41 0.03 -4.14 13.32
CA THR A 41 -1.33 -4.66 13.39
C THR A 41 -1.96 -4.45 14.78
N ASN A 42 -3.29 -4.39 14.83
CA ASN A 42 -4.08 -4.45 16.05
C ASN A 42 -4.70 -5.83 16.30
N ILE A 43 -4.34 -6.83 15.50
CA ILE A 43 -4.81 -8.20 15.64
C ILE A 43 -3.69 -9.05 16.21
N ASN A 44 -3.98 -9.71 17.33
CA ASN A 44 -3.07 -10.70 17.89
C ASN A 44 -3.25 -12.04 17.15
N PHE A 45 -2.24 -12.50 16.44
CA PHE A 45 -2.24 -13.77 15.72
C PHE A 45 -0.83 -14.38 15.68
N ASP A 46 -0.76 -15.69 15.51
CA ASP A 46 0.51 -16.39 15.36
C ASP A 46 0.75 -16.78 13.90
N PRO A 47 1.82 -16.29 13.27
CA PRO A 47 2.18 -16.62 11.90
C PRO A 47 2.92 -17.96 11.76
N ILE A 48 2.94 -18.82 12.78
CA ILE A 48 3.74 -20.06 12.83
C ILE A 48 3.51 -20.99 11.63
N ASN A 49 2.29 -21.01 11.11
CA ASN A 49 1.91 -21.85 9.99
C ASN A 49 2.07 -21.17 8.63
N ILE A 50 2.70 -19.98 8.61
CA ILE A 50 2.92 -19.22 7.38
C ILE A 50 4.35 -19.50 6.88
N GLU A 51 4.51 -20.37 5.89
CA GLU A 51 5.80 -20.84 5.36
C GLU A 51 6.72 -19.70 4.89
N TYR A 52 6.14 -18.61 4.40
CA TYR A 52 6.88 -17.45 3.89
C TYR A 52 7.14 -16.38 4.95
N TRP A 53 6.76 -16.58 6.20
CA TRP A 53 7.09 -15.74 7.35
C TRP A 53 8.31 -16.31 8.10
N ASN A 54 9.37 -15.52 8.19
CA ASN A 54 10.57 -15.92 8.93
C ASN A 54 10.57 -15.28 10.32
N LYS A 55 10.38 -16.05 11.35
CA LYS A 55 10.26 -15.58 12.75
C LYS A 55 11.53 -14.91 13.29
N ASP A 56 12.69 -15.33 12.84
CA ASP A 56 13.98 -14.83 13.33
C ASP A 56 14.29 -13.45 12.74
N ARG A 57 13.71 -13.14 11.59
CA ARG A 57 13.94 -11.92 10.84
C ARG A 57 12.75 -10.99 10.84
N ASP A 58 11.55 -11.49 10.53
CA ASP A 58 10.33 -10.72 10.34
C ASP A 58 9.68 -10.40 11.68
N LYS A 59 9.05 -9.24 11.81
CA LYS A 59 8.48 -8.78 13.08
C LYS A 59 7.02 -8.38 12.94
N ILE A 60 6.21 -8.83 13.90
CA ILE A 60 4.88 -8.29 14.12
C ILE A 60 5.01 -7.22 15.22
N LEU A 61 4.55 -6.02 14.90
CA LEU A 61 4.42 -4.92 15.86
C LEU A 61 2.93 -4.81 16.23
N TYR A 62 2.60 -5.38 17.37
CA TYR A 62 1.23 -5.42 17.85
C TYR A 62 0.88 -4.16 18.66
N PHE A 63 -0.16 -3.46 18.23
CA PHE A 63 -0.73 -2.31 18.90
C PHE A 63 -2.23 -2.54 19.10
N PRO A 64 -2.69 -2.78 20.32
CA PRO A 64 -4.10 -3.02 20.63
C PRO A 64 -4.92 -1.73 20.53
N ASP A 65 -5.04 -1.18 19.34
CA ASP A 65 -5.76 0.06 19.06
C ASP A 65 -7.16 -0.28 18.54
N GLU A 66 -8.17 0.03 19.34
CA GLU A 66 -9.58 -0.17 19.00
C GLU A 66 -10.09 0.82 17.96
N SER A 67 -9.42 1.94 17.76
CA SER A 67 -9.84 3.00 16.83
C SER A 67 -9.75 2.55 15.35
N ASN A 68 -9.03 1.48 15.05
CA ASN A 68 -8.73 1.01 13.69
C ASN A 68 -8.11 2.11 12.78
N ASN A 69 -7.44 3.09 13.38
CA ASN A 69 -6.88 4.24 12.67
C ASN A 69 -5.50 3.91 12.07
N ASN A 70 -5.46 2.98 11.13
CA ASN A 70 -4.22 2.57 10.46
C ASN A 70 -3.47 3.73 9.77
N ARG A 71 -4.18 4.81 9.40
CA ARG A 71 -3.57 5.96 8.72
C ARG A 71 -2.70 6.79 9.64
N GLU A 72 -3.01 6.85 10.92
CA GLU A 72 -2.16 7.53 11.90
C GLU A 72 -0.78 6.85 11.98
N TYR A 73 -0.75 5.53 12.02
CA TYR A 73 0.51 4.75 11.99
C TYR A 73 1.28 4.98 10.69
N LYS A 74 0.58 5.09 9.56
CA LYS A 74 1.19 5.38 8.26
C LYS A 74 1.88 6.74 8.22
N THR A 75 1.32 7.73 8.89
CA THR A 75 1.93 9.07 8.97
C THR A 75 3.11 9.16 9.94
N SER A 76 3.57 8.04 10.48
CA SER A 76 4.65 7.95 11.47
C SER A 76 5.54 6.72 11.26
N LEU A 77 5.65 6.19 10.04
CA LEU A 77 6.38 4.96 9.72
C LEU A 77 7.83 4.96 10.21
N ASN A 78 8.51 6.11 10.15
CA ASN A 78 9.89 6.30 10.57
C ASN A 78 10.15 5.92 12.03
N LYS A 79 9.12 5.94 12.89
CA LYS A 79 9.23 5.65 14.34
C LYS A 79 9.30 4.17 14.67
N TYR A 80 8.86 3.31 13.75
CA TYR A 80 8.69 1.88 14.03
C TYR A 80 9.84 1.02 13.52
N ILE A 81 10.78 1.60 12.79
CA ILE A 81 11.83 0.88 12.07
C ILE A 81 13.16 1.58 12.25
N ASP A 82 14.23 0.81 12.47
CA ASP A 82 15.59 1.33 12.63
C ASP A 82 16.43 1.22 11.36
N GLU A 83 15.98 0.44 10.37
CA GLU A 83 16.69 0.23 9.12
C GLU A 83 16.80 1.53 8.31
N GLU A 84 17.92 1.68 7.60
CA GLU A 84 18.26 2.90 6.87
C GLU A 84 17.36 3.16 5.66
N LYS A 85 17.09 2.11 4.88
CA LYS A 85 16.25 2.18 3.67
C LYS A 85 14.98 1.38 3.89
N VAL A 86 13.86 2.02 3.70
CA VAL A 86 12.55 1.45 4.02
C VAL A 86 11.62 1.57 2.83
N VAL A 87 10.82 0.53 2.60
CA VAL A 87 9.65 0.62 1.73
C VAL A 87 8.39 0.27 2.51
N PHE A 88 7.39 1.13 2.40
CA PHE A 88 6.04 0.86 2.83
C PHE A 88 5.20 0.38 1.64
N PHE A 89 4.46 -0.70 1.86
CA PHE A 89 3.42 -1.16 0.95
C PHE A 89 2.05 -1.17 1.65
N ASP A 90 1.03 -0.64 0.99
CA ASP A 90 -0.36 -0.87 1.41
C ASP A 90 -0.65 -2.38 1.37
N CYS A 91 -1.47 -2.87 2.30
CA CYS A 91 -1.76 -4.30 2.42
C CYS A 91 -2.46 -4.90 1.19
N ASP A 92 -3.14 -4.07 0.39
CA ASP A 92 -3.83 -4.45 -0.85
C ASP A 92 -2.94 -4.32 -2.10
N THR A 93 -1.64 -4.62 -1.94
CA THR A 93 -0.67 -4.70 -3.04
C THR A 93 -0.27 -6.15 -3.33
N LEU A 94 0.20 -6.42 -4.54
CA LEU A 94 0.89 -7.65 -4.92
C LEU A 94 2.19 -7.28 -5.60
N ILE A 95 3.30 -7.91 -5.19
CA ILE A 95 4.62 -7.65 -5.73
C ILE A 95 4.84 -8.62 -6.89
N LEU A 96 4.95 -8.10 -8.12
CA LEU A 96 4.94 -8.88 -9.35
C LEU A 96 6.31 -9.02 -10.00
N SER A 97 7.22 -8.11 -9.72
CA SER A 97 8.55 -8.06 -10.34
C SER A 97 9.58 -7.55 -9.35
N LYS A 98 10.86 -7.78 -9.67
CA LYS A 98 11.98 -7.25 -8.87
C LYS A 98 11.92 -5.73 -8.78
N PHE A 99 12.22 -5.21 -7.61
CA PHE A 99 12.24 -3.78 -7.31
C PHE A 99 13.56 -3.32 -6.67
N ASP A 100 14.61 -4.15 -6.76
CA ASP A 100 15.91 -3.88 -6.12
C ASP A 100 16.51 -2.54 -6.51
N ILE A 101 16.25 -2.07 -7.72
CA ILE A 101 16.74 -0.77 -8.20
C ILE A 101 16.18 0.40 -7.36
N ALA A 102 15.03 0.24 -6.72
CA ALA A 102 14.48 1.28 -5.86
C ALA A 102 15.36 1.57 -4.65
N TRP A 103 16.09 0.56 -4.17
CA TRP A 103 17.06 0.76 -3.09
C TRP A 103 18.23 1.66 -3.51
N SER A 104 18.67 1.58 -4.78
CA SER A 104 19.72 2.45 -5.31
C SER A 104 19.22 3.88 -5.52
N TYR A 105 17.93 4.08 -5.84
CA TYR A 105 17.34 5.42 -5.93
C TYR A 105 17.49 6.19 -4.62
N LEU A 106 17.39 5.51 -3.48
CA LEU A 106 17.52 6.11 -2.16
C LEU A 106 18.97 6.54 -1.79
N ASP A 107 19.95 6.28 -2.63
CA ASP A 107 21.28 6.87 -2.50
C ASP A 107 21.32 8.32 -2.99
N TYR A 108 20.38 8.68 -3.88
CA TYR A 108 20.31 10.01 -4.51
C TYR A 108 19.08 10.81 -4.08
N PHE A 109 17.98 10.14 -3.67
CA PHE A 109 16.73 10.74 -3.27
C PHE A 109 16.38 10.34 -1.84
N ASP A 110 15.66 11.22 -1.15
CA ASP A 110 15.26 10.99 0.23
C ASP A 110 13.97 10.17 0.31
N ILE A 111 13.10 10.35 -0.70
CA ILE A 111 11.81 9.66 -0.82
C ILE A 111 11.45 9.41 -2.29
N ALA A 112 10.84 8.26 -2.56
CA ALA A 112 10.32 7.92 -3.88
C ALA A 112 8.89 7.39 -3.79
N LEU A 113 7.97 7.96 -4.57
CA LEU A 113 6.56 7.58 -4.59
C LEU A 113 5.94 7.85 -5.97
N LYS A 114 4.88 7.10 -6.25
CA LYS A 114 4.20 7.24 -7.53
C LYS A 114 3.40 8.55 -7.60
N MET A 115 3.62 9.30 -8.66
CA MET A 115 2.80 10.45 -8.99
C MET A 115 1.45 9.99 -9.55
N ASN A 116 0.35 10.52 -9.03
CA ASN A 116 -0.97 10.28 -9.57
C ASN A 116 -1.14 11.04 -10.90
N PRO A 117 -1.85 10.47 -11.89
CA PRO A 117 -2.15 11.21 -13.12
C PRO A 117 -3.02 12.41 -12.80
N VAL A 118 -2.67 13.58 -13.36
CA VAL A 118 -3.19 14.93 -13.07
C VAL A 118 -4.69 15.14 -13.39
N LYS A 119 -5.47 14.11 -13.63
CA LYS A 119 -6.90 14.24 -13.93
C LYS A 119 -7.80 13.83 -12.77
N GLN A 120 -7.62 14.40 -11.61
CA GLN A 120 -8.73 14.46 -10.67
C GLN A 120 -9.61 15.69 -11.00
N LYS A 121 -10.56 15.51 -11.90
CA LYS A 121 -11.56 16.53 -12.25
C LYS A 121 -12.48 16.94 -11.09
N LYS A 122 -12.46 16.21 -9.99
CA LYS A 122 -13.18 16.50 -8.74
C LYS A 122 -12.34 15.97 -7.60
N ILE A 123 -11.62 16.84 -6.97
CA ILE A 123 -11.26 16.65 -5.57
C ILE A 123 -12.60 16.70 -4.85
N GLY A 124 -12.95 15.64 -4.11
CA GLY A 124 -14.25 15.55 -3.43
C GLY A 124 -14.48 16.74 -2.49
N LYS A 125 -15.67 16.84 -1.89
CA LYS A 125 -16.01 17.86 -0.87
C LYS A 125 -14.86 18.03 0.12
N GLY A 126 -14.11 19.11 0.00
CA GLY A 126 -12.91 19.39 0.77
C GLY A 126 -11.69 19.63 -0.12
N ASP A 127 -11.82 20.45 -1.16
CA ASP A 127 -10.66 21.06 -1.82
C ASP A 127 -9.85 21.78 -0.73
N VAL A 128 -8.81 21.10 -0.25
CA VAL A 128 -7.96 21.65 0.81
C VAL A 128 -6.94 22.54 0.11
N SER A 129 -6.91 23.78 0.53
CA SER A 129 -5.87 24.70 0.13
C SER A 129 -4.63 24.48 0.98
N ILE A 130 -3.49 24.53 0.33
CA ILE A 130 -2.18 24.42 0.97
C ILE A 130 -1.66 25.85 1.25
N LEU A 131 -0.89 25.98 2.32
CA LEU A 131 -0.26 27.25 2.72
C LEU A 131 -1.27 28.41 2.87
N ASN A 132 -2.27 28.23 3.71
CA ASN A 132 -3.26 29.28 4.02
C ASN A 132 -3.93 29.83 2.75
N ASN A 133 -4.41 28.95 1.89
CA ASN A 133 -5.10 29.27 0.63
C ASN A 133 -4.24 29.85 -0.50
N LYS A 134 -2.91 29.83 -0.40
CA LYS A 134 -2.05 30.29 -1.49
C LYS A 134 -2.07 29.38 -2.72
N TYR A 135 -2.20 28.06 -2.51
CA TYR A 135 -2.21 27.06 -3.59
C TYR A 135 -3.38 26.11 -3.41
N LEU A 136 -4.08 25.83 -4.50
CA LEU A 136 -5.05 24.74 -4.51
C LEU A 136 -4.33 23.42 -4.72
N ILE A 137 -4.80 22.37 -4.04
CA ILE A 137 -4.20 21.03 -4.16
C ILE A 137 -4.18 20.53 -5.60
N ARG A 138 -5.08 20.98 -6.47
CA ARG A 138 -5.12 20.66 -7.90
C ARG A 138 -3.97 21.24 -8.71
N ASP A 139 -3.29 22.25 -8.19
CA ASP A 139 -2.25 23.01 -8.90
C ASP A 139 -0.85 22.40 -8.69
N ILE A 140 -0.74 21.36 -7.86
CA ILE A 140 0.50 20.68 -7.56
C ILE A 140 0.44 19.20 -7.92
N PRO A 141 1.58 18.54 -8.17
CA PRO A 141 1.63 17.10 -8.41
C PRO A 141 1.07 16.32 -7.22
N HIS A 142 0.18 15.37 -7.48
CA HIS A 142 -0.37 14.48 -6.47
C HIS A 142 0.42 13.19 -6.41
N PHE A 143 0.72 12.72 -5.21
CA PHE A 143 1.37 11.44 -5.00
C PHE A 143 0.43 10.44 -4.32
N ASN A 144 0.63 9.16 -4.59
CA ASN A 144 -0.09 8.08 -3.95
C ASN A 144 0.71 7.55 -2.77
N SER A 145 0.07 7.38 -1.62
CA SER A 145 0.68 6.90 -0.39
C SER A 145 0.74 5.38 -0.24
N GLY A 146 0.27 4.62 -1.24
CA GLY A 146 0.20 3.15 -1.14
C GLY A 146 1.53 2.42 -1.33
N VAL A 147 2.52 3.10 -1.93
CA VAL A 147 3.91 2.63 -2.07
C VAL A 147 4.82 3.80 -1.81
N ILE A 148 5.65 3.70 -0.78
CA ILE A 148 6.56 4.77 -0.36
C ILE A 148 7.93 4.17 -0.07
N PHE A 149 8.95 4.55 -0.83
CA PHE A 149 10.34 4.26 -0.53
C PHE A 149 10.94 5.48 0.14
N PHE A 150 11.67 5.30 1.24
CA PHE A 150 12.36 6.41 1.91
C PHE A 150 13.66 5.96 2.58
N LYS A 151 14.59 6.90 2.74
CA LYS A 151 15.84 6.72 3.47
C LYS A 151 15.78 7.51 4.77
N LYS A 152 15.99 6.86 5.91
CA LYS A 152 15.99 7.52 7.22
C LYS A 152 17.01 8.64 7.28
N SER A 153 16.59 9.79 7.73
CA SER A 153 17.37 11.00 7.97
C SER A 153 16.53 12.00 8.78
N ASP A 154 17.16 13.03 9.31
CA ASP A 154 16.47 14.12 10.01
C ASP A 154 15.39 14.78 9.14
N LEU A 155 15.66 14.95 7.83
CA LEU A 155 14.68 15.49 6.88
C LEU A 155 13.44 14.60 6.73
N ILE A 156 13.64 13.29 6.71
CA ILE A 156 12.53 12.32 6.67
C ILE A 156 11.76 12.31 7.97
N ASP A 157 12.44 12.47 9.11
CA ASP A 157 11.77 12.54 10.41
C ASP A 157 10.92 13.81 10.52
N GLU A 158 11.44 14.95 10.04
CA GLU A 158 10.69 16.20 9.95
C GLU A 158 9.47 16.07 9.02
N PHE A 159 9.64 15.45 7.86
CA PHE A 159 8.55 15.17 6.92
C PHE A 159 7.43 14.33 7.55
N PHE A 160 7.75 13.22 8.20
CA PHE A 160 6.73 12.39 8.86
C PHE A 160 6.05 13.12 10.02
N LYS A 161 6.78 13.95 10.76
CA LYS A 161 6.21 14.82 11.80
C LYS A 161 5.19 15.80 11.20
N LEU A 162 5.52 16.47 10.10
CA LEU A 162 4.61 17.36 9.38
C LEU A 162 3.38 16.58 8.86
N TRP A 163 3.59 15.42 8.25
CA TRP A 163 2.49 14.60 7.72
C TRP A 163 1.51 14.19 8.82
N ASN A 164 2.00 13.75 9.95
CA ASN A 164 1.17 13.41 11.10
C ASN A 164 0.41 14.64 11.63
N GLN A 165 1.07 15.81 11.72
CA GLN A 165 0.44 17.06 12.17
C GLN A 165 -0.70 17.49 11.23
N PHE A 166 -0.47 17.49 9.92
CA PHE A 166 -1.50 17.86 8.94
C PHE A 166 -2.64 16.86 8.89
N TYR A 167 -2.35 15.57 9.03
CA TYR A 167 -3.36 14.53 9.13
C TYR A 167 -4.28 14.77 10.34
N LYS A 168 -3.72 15.04 11.52
CA LYS A 168 -4.48 15.30 12.76
C LYS A 168 -5.24 16.61 12.73
N LYS A 169 -4.57 17.70 12.33
CA LYS A 169 -5.15 19.06 12.33
C LYS A 169 -6.41 19.17 11.48
N ASN A 170 -6.41 18.53 10.35
CA ASN A 170 -7.47 18.69 9.37
C ASN A 170 -8.64 17.72 9.60
N ASN A 171 -8.57 16.86 10.62
CA ASN A 171 -9.54 15.79 10.87
C ASN A 171 -9.93 15.04 9.57
N ILE A 172 -8.92 14.86 8.70
CA ILE A 172 -9.10 14.45 7.31
C ILE A 172 -9.24 12.94 7.28
N LYS A 173 -10.31 12.48 6.65
CA LYS A 173 -10.56 11.06 6.42
C LYS A 173 -9.46 10.36 5.60
N TYR A 174 -8.65 11.12 4.84
CA TYR A 174 -7.63 10.60 3.93
C TYR A 174 -6.25 11.16 4.24
N ASP A 175 -5.26 10.27 4.35
CA ASP A 175 -3.86 10.59 4.62
C ASP A 175 -3.16 11.35 3.47
N GLN A 176 -3.66 11.22 2.24
CA GLN A 176 -3.03 11.78 1.05
C GLN A 176 -3.00 13.31 1.02
N VAL A 177 -3.97 13.98 1.61
CA VAL A 177 -3.98 15.45 1.66
C VAL A 177 -2.83 15.97 2.50
N GLY A 178 -2.68 15.42 3.72
CA GLY A 178 -1.55 15.76 4.59
C GLY A 178 -0.21 15.39 3.97
N LEU A 179 -0.14 14.27 3.22
CA LEU A 179 1.04 13.88 2.45
C LEU A 179 1.47 14.99 1.48
N MET A 180 0.52 15.49 0.69
CA MET A 180 0.82 16.53 -0.32
C MET A 180 1.36 17.79 0.33
N GLU A 181 0.71 18.26 1.39
CA GLU A 181 1.11 19.46 2.12
C GLU A 181 2.51 19.29 2.73
N SER A 182 2.78 18.13 3.29
CA SER A 182 4.09 17.82 3.89
C SER A 182 5.21 17.73 2.86
N LEU A 183 4.95 17.09 1.71
CA LEU A 183 5.92 17.01 0.61
C LEU A 183 6.22 18.41 0.04
N PHE A 184 5.20 19.25 -0.11
CA PHE A 184 5.37 20.60 -0.62
C PHE A 184 6.21 21.48 0.32
N LEU A 185 6.05 21.32 1.63
CA LEU A 185 6.77 22.11 2.63
C LEU A 185 8.13 21.53 3.02
N SER A 186 8.38 20.26 2.70
CA SER A 186 9.63 19.61 3.01
C SER A 186 10.74 20.02 2.05
N LYS A 187 11.99 19.90 2.51
CA LYS A 187 13.21 20.06 1.68
C LYS A 187 13.68 18.76 1.06
N LEU A 188 12.81 17.75 0.96
CA LEU A 188 13.15 16.42 0.47
C LEU A 188 13.44 16.42 -1.03
N ARG A 189 14.45 15.65 -1.43
CA ARG A 189 14.66 15.25 -2.82
C ARG A 189 13.69 14.12 -3.15
N ILE A 190 12.64 14.45 -3.92
CA ILE A 190 11.54 13.53 -4.23
C ILE A 190 11.78 12.92 -5.60
N LEU A 191 11.76 11.58 -5.71
CA LEU A 191 11.72 10.87 -6.98
C LEU A 191 10.28 10.50 -7.34
N PRO A 192 9.68 11.10 -8.38
CA PRO A 192 8.40 10.67 -8.91
C PRO A 192 8.56 9.32 -9.63
N LEU A 193 7.93 8.27 -9.10
CA LEU A 193 7.91 6.95 -9.72
C LEU A 193 6.84 6.86 -10.80
N THR A 194 7.10 6.04 -11.82
CA THR A 194 6.16 5.76 -12.91
C THR A 194 4.99 4.86 -12.47
N GLU A 195 4.03 4.64 -13.38
CA GLU A 195 2.81 3.89 -13.06
C GLU A 195 3.05 2.42 -12.72
N GLU A 196 4.15 1.81 -13.17
CA GLU A 196 4.52 0.42 -12.89
C GLU A 196 4.77 0.14 -11.41
N TRP A 197 5.22 1.16 -10.66
CA TRP A 197 5.59 1.05 -9.25
C TRP A 197 4.39 1.04 -8.28
N ASN A 198 3.22 1.42 -8.78
CA ASN A 198 1.98 1.37 -8.00
C ASN A 198 0.81 1.37 -8.98
N PHE A 199 0.64 0.25 -9.67
CA PHE A 199 -0.27 0.09 -10.79
C PHE A 199 -1.69 -0.18 -10.32
N PHE A 200 -2.62 0.71 -10.72
CA PHE A 200 -4.05 0.56 -10.48
C PHE A 200 -4.72 0.06 -11.76
N PRO A 201 -5.17 -1.21 -11.83
CA PRO A 201 -5.67 -1.82 -13.08
C PRO A 201 -6.81 -1.04 -13.74
N ASP A 202 -7.73 -0.50 -12.95
CA ASP A 202 -8.92 0.17 -13.50
C ASP A 202 -8.62 1.52 -14.16
N ILE A 203 -7.58 2.22 -13.68
CA ILE A 203 -7.25 3.55 -14.16
C ILE A 203 -6.40 3.44 -15.43
N ASN A 204 -5.50 2.46 -15.46
CA ASN A 204 -4.43 2.41 -16.44
C ASN A 204 -4.66 1.36 -17.52
N PHE A 205 -5.53 0.38 -17.27
CA PHE A 205 -5.82 -0.68 -18.25
C PHE A 205 -6.35 -0.13 -19.57
N PHE A 206 -7.28 0.83 -19.52
CA PHE A 206 -7.86 1.45 -20.71
C PHE A 206 -6.88 2.37 -21.46
N LYS A 207 -5.74 2.71 -20.86
CA LYS A 207 -4.75 3.58 -21.50
C LYS A 207 -3.63 2.80 -22.20
N GLY A 208 -3.60 1.48 -22.10
CA GLY A 208 -2.62 0.61 -22.77
C GLY A 208 -1.15 0.89 -22.43
N LYS A 209 -0.87 1.67 -21.37
CA LYS A 209 0.45 2.22 -21.10
C LYS A 209 1.37 1.32 -20.28
N VAL A 210 0.83 0.43 -19.45
CA VAL A 210 1.62 -0.40 -18.55
C VAL A 210 1.57 -1.85 -18.99
N LYS A 211 2.69 -2.35 -19.52
CA LYS A 211 2.81 -3.73 -19.98
C LYS A 211 3.28 -4.70 -18.89
N LYS A 212 4.07 -4.22 -17.93
CA LYS A 212 4.68 -5.05 -16.87
C LYS A 212 4.70 -4.28 -15.55
N PRO A 213 3.63 -4.33 -14.76
CA PRO A 213 3.63 -3.70 -13.44
C PRO A 213 4.65 -4.38 -12.52
N ILE A 214 5.32 -3.59 -11.70
CA ILE A 214 6.22 -4.06 -10.64
C ILE A 214 5.38 -4.36 -9.39
N ILE A 215 4.49 -3.42 -9.04
CA ILE A 215 3.60 -3.53 -7.89
C ILE A 215 2.17 -3.29 -8.37
N LEU A 216 1.31 -4.27 -8.16
CA LEU A 216 -0.13 -4.19 -8.43
C LEU A 216 -0.86 -3.76 -7.17
N HIS A 217 -1.61 -2.67 -7.23
CA HIS A 217 -2.44 -2.17 -6.15
C HIS A 217 -3.92 -2.44 -6.48
N TYR A 218 -4.46 -3.53 -5.94
CA TYR A 218 -5.81 -3.97 -6.30
C TYR A 218 -6.93 -3.24 -5.54
N THR A 219 -6.59 -2.46 -4.51
CA THR A 219 -7.56 -1.71 -3.70
C THR A 219 -8.71 -2.60 -3.20
N ASN A 220 -9.94 -2.14 -3.27
CA ASN A 220 -11.13 -2.92 -2.89
C ASN A 220 -11.56 -3.94 -3.96
N ARG A 221 -10.69 -4.28 -4.93
CA ARG A 221 -11.03 -5.14 -6.08
C ARG A 221 -10.65 -6.59 -5.83
N ILE A 222 -11.24 -7.16 -4.81
CA ILE A 222 -10.99 -8.54 -4.41
C ILE A 222 -11.68 -9.47 -5.41
N SER A 223 -10.90 -10.05 -6.32
CA SER A 223 -11.37 -11.11 -7.23
C SER A 223 -11.62 -12.40 -6.46
N TYR A 224 -12.32 -13.37 -7.06
CA TYR A 224 -12.52 -14.69 -6.43
C TYR A 224 -11.21 -15.42 -6.17
N VAL A 225 -10.19 -15.19 -6.98
CA VAL A 225 -8.88 -15.82 -6.78
C VAL A 225 -8.17 -15.20 -5.59
N ILE A 226 -8.17 -13.86 -5.50
CA ILE A 226 -7.63 -13.18 -4.31
C ILE A 226 -8.40 -13.63 -3.07
N GLU A 227 -9.73 -13.69 -3.13
CA GLU A 227 -10.55 -14.16 -2.00
C GLU A 227 -10.15 -15.56 -1.54
N ASN A 228 -10.00 -16.51 -2.47
CA ASN A 228 -9.60 -17.88 -2.12
C ASN A 228 -8.26 -17.90 -1.40
N GLU A 229 -7.27 -17.13 -1.88
CA GLU A 229 -5.96 -17.03 -1.22
C GLU A 229 -6.07 -16.34 0.16
N LEU A 230 -6.87 -15.29 0.30
CA LEU A 230 -7.10 -14.65 1.60
C LEU A 230 -7.74 -15.62 2.60
N LEU A 231 -8.73 -16.41 2.17
CA LEU A 231 -9.38 -17.41 3.02
C LEU A 231 -8.46 -18.57 3.40
N LYS A 232 -7.55 -18.98 2.52
CA LYS A 232 -6.49 -19.96 2.86
C LYS A 232 -5.57 -19.41 3.96
N ILE A 233 -5.10 -18.18 3.82
CA ILE A 233 -4.24 -17.53 4.81
C ILE A 233 -4.98 -17.37 6.15
N ALA A 234 -6.25 -16.95 6.12
CA ALA A 234 -7.07 -16.83 7.32
C ALA A 234 -7.20 -18.15 8.10
N ARG A 235 -7.36 -19.27 7.40
CA ARG A 235 -7.36 -20.61 8.06
C ARG A 235 -6.03 -20.93 8.71
N LEU A 236 -4.92 -20.63 8.04
CA LEU A 236 -3.56 -20.89 8.57
C LEU A 236 -3.25 -20.04 9.81
N THR A 237 -3.79 -18.83 9.87
CA THR A 237 -3.61 -17.89 11.00
C THR A 237 -4.71 -17.99 12.05
N LYS A 238 -5.71 -18.86 11.86
CA LYS A 238 -6.89 -19.03 12.76
C LYS A 238 -7.71 -17.74 12.94
N LEU A 239 -7.70 -16.85 11.95
CA LEU A 239 -8.52 -15.63 11.96
C LEU A 239 -9.96 -15.94 11.57
N ASP A 240 -10.91 -15.04 11.93
CA ASP A 240 -12.34 -15.26 11.72
C ASP A 240 -12.72 -15.22 10.23
N LEU A 241 -12.95 -16.39 9.67
CA LEU A 241 -13.36 -16.56 8.28
C LEU A 241 -14.69 -15.89 7.95
N CYS A 242 -15.62 -15.85 8.92
CA CYS A 242 -16.94 -15.25 8.72
C CYS A 242 -16.82 -13.73 8.62
N GLU A 243 -16.09 -13.12 9.53
CA GLU A 243 -15.83 -11.67 9.51
C GLU A 243 -15.12 -11.25 8.21
N ILE A 244 -14.08 -12.00 7.81
CA ILE A 244 -13.31 -11.73 6.59
C ILE A 244 -14.23 -11.82 5.35
N LYS A 245 -15.04 -12.87 5.22
CA LYS A 245 -16.00 -13.02 4.12
C LYS A 245 -17.03 -11.88 4.08
N ASN A 246 -17.57 -11.50 5.22
CA ASN A 246 -18.55 -10.42 5.34
C ASN A 246 -17.91 -9.08 4.88
N LYS A 247 -16.70 -8.78 5.31
CA LYS A 247 -15.97 -7.58 4.87
C LYS A 247 -15.67 -7.59 3.37
N ILE A 248 -15.28 -8.75 2.80
CA ILE A 248 -15.07 -8.89 1.35
C ILE A 248 -16.37 -8.62 0.58
N ASN A 249 -17.49 -9.22 1.01
CA ASN A 249 -18.77 -9.03 0.36
C ASN A 249 -19.25 -7.58 0.45
N LYS A 250 -19.09 -6.93 1.62
CA LYS A 250 -19.38 -5.51 1.80
C LYS A 250 -18.58 -4.65 0.81
N LYS A 251 -17.27 -4.84 0.70
CA LYS A 251 -16.43 -4.12 -0.28
C LYS A 251 -16.86 -4.33 -1.72
N ARG A 252 -17.30 -5.54 -2.06
CA ARG A 252 -17.85 -5.84 -3.41
C ARG A 252 -19.16 -5.14 -3.68
N SER A 253 -20.09 -5.10 -2.72
CA SER A 253 -21.40 -4.44 -2.86
C SER A 253 -21.25 -2.93 -2.96
N GLU A 254 -20.45 -2.31 -2.12
CA GLU A 254 -20.16 -0.87 -2.18
C GLU A 254 -19.59 -0.45 -3.53
N ARG A 255 -18.80 -1.32 -4.15
CA ARG A 255 -18.23 -1.06 -5.47
C ARG A 255 -19.24 -1.20 -6.60
N LYS A 256 -20.15 -2.20 -6.55
CA LYS A 256 -21.21 -2.35 -7.54
C LYS A 256 -22.08 -1.11 -7.64
N LEU A 257 -22.29 -0.42 -6.51
CA LEU A 257 -23.07 0.82 -6.45
C LEU A 257 -22.36 2.03 -7.07
N LYS A 258 -21.00 2.00 -7.12
CA LYS A 258 -20.19 3.12 -7.66
C LYS A 258 -19.86 3.01 -9.14
N ILE A 259 -19.96 1.81 -9.69
CA ILE A 259 -19.61 1.50 -11.09
C ILE A 259 -20.85 0.90 -11.74
N GLY A 260 -21.32 1.47 -12.84
CA GLY A 260 -22.49 0.96 -13.57
C GLY A 260 -22.33 -0.53 -13.94
N ARG A 261 -23.45 -1.27 -14.05
CA ARG A 261 -23.43 -2.74 -14.29
C ARG A 261 -22.57 -3.16 -15.48
N LEU A 262 -22.55 -2.36 -16.55
CA LEU A 262 -21.80 -2.64 -17.78
C LEU A 262 -20.29 -2.48 -17.59
N GLU A 263 -19.86 -1.44 -16.89
CA GLU A 263 -18.44 -1.26 -16.53
C GLU A 263 -17.95 -2.33 -15.57
N TRP A 264 -18.81 -2.74 -14.63
CA TRP A 264 -18.53 -3.86 -13.73
C TRP A 264 -18.26 -5.16 -14.49
N PHE A 265 -19.08 -5.47 -15.50
CA PHE A 265 -18.93 -6.68 -16.32
C PHE A 265 -17.62 -6.64 -17.13
N LYS A 266 -17.31 -5.51 -17.76
CA LYS A 266 -16.04 -5.30 -18.47
C LYS A 266 -14.83 -5.47 -17.54
N LEU A 267 -14.85 -4.85 -16.37
CA LEU A 267 -13.80 -4.97 -15.38
C LEU A 267 -13.61 -6.41 -14.89
N ARG A 268 -14.71 -7.17 -14.73
CA ARG A 268 -14.66 -8.58 -14.34
C ARG A 268 -13.97 -9.45 -15.39
N LEU A 269 -14.23 -9.20 -16.67
CA LEU A 269 -13.58 -9.90 -17.78
C LEU A 269 -12.09 -9.57 -17.85
N ILE A 270 -11.74 -8.30 -17.72
CA ILE A 270 -10.37 -7.80 -17.70
C ILE A 270 -9.59 -8.42 -16.54
N TRP A 271 -10.19 -8.44 -15.34
CA TRP A 271 -9.60 -9.07 -14.17
C TRP A 271 -9.39 -10.57 -14.36
N LYS A 272 -10.36 -11.25 -14.94
CA LYS A 272 -10.25 -12.69 -15.24
C LYS A 272 -9.11 -12.98 -16.23
N PHE A 273 -8.89 -12.09 -17.19
CA PHE A 273 -7.81 -12.21 -18.18
C PHE A 273 -6.44 -11.88 -17.58
N LEU A 274 -6.29 -10.72 -16.93
CA LEU A 274 -5.05 -10.34 -16.26
C LEU A 274 -4.65 -11.36 -15.20
N TYR A 275 -5.63 -11.88 -14.47
CA TYR A 275 -5.37 -12.83 -13.39
C TYR A 275 -4.99 -14.23 -13.91
N LYS A 276 -5.56 -14.71 -15.02
CA LYS A 276 -5.08 -15.96 -15.64
C LYS A 276 -3.64 -15.85 -16.10
N THR A 277 -3.27 -14.69 -16.65
CA THR A 277 -1.90 -14.43 -17.10
C THR A 277 -0.95 -14.31 -15.89
N GLU A 278 -1.39 -13.70 -14.83
CA GLU A 278 -0.61 -13.53 -13.59
C GLU A 278 -0.60 -14.79 -12.70
N GLN A 279 -1.66 -15.61 -12.69
CA GLN A 279 -1.63 -16.93 -12.05
C GLN A 279 -0.54 -17.82 -12.64
N LYS A 280 -0.42 -17.87 -13.99
CA LYS A 280 0.68 -18.59 -14.64
C LYS A 280 2.05 -18.03 -14.26
N ARG A 281 2.17 -16.70 -14.07
CA ARG A 281 3.41 -16.04 -13.66
C ARG A 281 3.72 -16.21 -12.17
N LEU A 282 2.71 -16.24 -11.32
CA LEU A 282 2.89 -16.25 -9.87
C LEU A 282 2.87 -17.67 -9.30
N ASN A 283 2.59 -18.73 -10.12
CA ASN A 283 2.36 -20.09 -9.60
C ASN A 283 1.47 -20.09 -8.34
N LEU A 284 0.35 -19.35 -8.39
CA LEU A 284 -0.64 -19.31 -7.30
C LEU A 284 -1.65 -20.47 -7.40
N SER A 285 -1.35 -21.49 -8.21
CA SER A 285 -2.10 -22.75 -8.30
C SER A 285 -1.65 -23.73 -7.25
#